data_7b0cf3304ec7e946b02224e44bc4b3e3
#
_entry.id   7b0cf3304ec7e946b02224e44bc4b3e3
#
_cell.length_a   1.000
_cell.length_b   1.000
_cell.length_c   1.000
_cell.angle_alpha   90.00
_cell.angle_beta   90.00
_cell.angle_gamma   90.00
#
_symmetry.space_group_name_H-M   'P 1'
#
loop_
_entity.id
_entity.type
_entity.pdbx_description
1 polymer ?
#
loop_
_entity_poly.entity_id
_entity_poly.type
_entity_poly.pdbx_seq_one_letter_code
_entity_poly.pdbx_strand_id
1 'polypeptide(L)'
;MKILNRIWLAASVLILSAACDKAQDTDFLYEPTTEIGKTFVNDCQEVARVFKDTSFVVAVGVEETDLHLQTMEGYVQQICILRIDTKTPGLKVKVAMPYNSNSISDGWRKQTLTDMAAAMDKSRARVVGMINGDFWNINTPINPRGPVHRGGTIVSSAWDYNPNVEQQALSFVGVGFDNKMVIAERAKYEEMKTSLKECTGAGLILLSNGHFSGTEWVARDPRTAIGYTDDGIVYFLTADGRRTFGAAGLTYKEMAYMFQSLGCSGAANLDGGGSAQFMVRHPIAQVFQIRNHPADGAERPVVSGWAVTVDEP
;
A
#
# COMPACT_ATOMS: atom_id res chain seq x y z
N MET A 1 -48.29 -57.39 -60.38
CA MET A 1 -47.73 -57.39 -59.02
C MET A 1 -46.40 -56.84 -59.11
N LYS A 2 -46.22 -55.53 -58.75
CA LYS A 2 -44.97 -54.83 -58.79
C LYS A 2 -44.56 -54.46 -57.37
N ILE A 3 -43.43 -54.95 -56.93
CA ILE A 3 -42.85 -54.67 -55.62
C ILE A 3 -41.96 -53.44 -55.80
N LEU A 4 -42.27 -52.35 -55.08
CA LEU A 4 -41.50 -51.14 -55.04
C LEU A 4 -40.47 -51.28 -53.92
N ASN A 5 -39.21 -51.33 -54.28
CA ASN A 5 -38.06 -51.19 -53.35
C ASN A 5 -37.89 -49.71 -52.95
N ARG A 6 -38.05 -49.37 -51.67
CA ARG A 6 -37.69 -48.07 -51.10
C ARG A 6 -36.24 -48.14 -50.63
N ILE A 7 -35.39 -47.41 -51.33
CA ILE A 7 -33.98 -47.14 -50.88
C ILE A 7 -34.03 -45.98 -49.92
N TRP A 8 -33.62 -46.24 -48.68
CA TRP A 8 -33.38 -45.18 -47.69
C TRP A 8 -31.97 -44.64 -47.87
N LEU A 9 -31.84 -43.37 -48.32
CA LEU A 9 -30.58 -42.61 -48.29
C LEU A 9 -30.40 -42.09 -46.91
N ALA A 10 -29.43 -42.62 -46.16
CA ALA A 10 -28.98 -42.07 -44.88
C ALA A 10 -28.00 -40.89 -45.17
N ALA A 11 -28.48 -39.68 -45.02
CA ALA A 11 -27.64 -38.49 -45.07
C ALA A 11 -26.89 -38.39 -43.76
N SER A 12 -25.62 -38.75 -43.76
CA SER A 12 -24.70 -38.50 -42.65
C SER A 12 -24.37 -37.00 -42.61
N VAL A 13 -24.96 -36.28 -41.66
CA VAL A 13 -24.58 -34.90 -41.35
C VAL A 13 -23.29 -34.97 -40.56
N LEU A 14 -22.17 -34.68 -41.19
CA LEU A 14 -20.90 -34.38 -40.50
C LEU A 14 -21.06 -33.02 -39.83
N ILE A 15 -21.26 -33.02 -38.52
CA ILE A 15 -21.10 -31.83 -37.69
C ILE A 15 -19.59 -31.61 -37.56
N LEU A 16 -19.01 -30.72 -38.36
CA LEU A 16 -17.72 -30.11 -38.05
C LEU A 16 -17.91 -29.24 -36.82
N SER A 17 -17.57 -29.79 -35.65
CA SER A 17 -17.28 -28.95 -34.50
C SER A 17 -16.02 -28.13 -34.83
N ALA A 18 -16.22 -26.88 -35.28
CA ALA A 18 -15.16 -25.89 -35.23
C ALA A 18 -14.84 -25.71 -33.75
N ALA A 19 -13.81 -26.41 -33.27
CA ALA A 19 -13.12 -26.03 -32.09
C ALA A 19 -12.57 -24.62 -32.42
N CYS A 20 -13.21 -23.59 -31.85
CA CYS A 20 -12.52 -22.33 -31.68
C CYS A 20 -11.33 -22.64 -30.76
N ASP A 21 -10.20 -22.96 -31.35
CA ASP A 21 -8.94 -22.73 -30.68
C ASP A 21 -8.97 -21.25 -30.30
N LYS A 22 -9.19 -20.97 -29.00
CA LYS A 22 -8.84 -19.69 -28.45
C LYS A 22 -7.36 -19.58 -28.78
N ALA A 23 -7.03 -18.78 -29.80
CA ALA A 23 -5.68 -18.33 -29.99
C ALA A 23 -5.22 -17.86 -28.62
N GLN A 24 -4.35 -18.61 -27.98
CA GLN A 24 -3.64 -18.12 -26.82
C GLN A 24 -2.96 -16.88 -27.35
N ASP A 25 -3.37 -15.73 -26.83
CA ASP A 25 -2.72 -14.45 -27.11
C ASP A 25 -1.33 -14.53 -26.47
N THR A 26 -0.42 -15.23 -27.14
CA THR A 26 0.97 -15.45 -26.73
C THR A 26 1.82 -14.22 -27.04
N ASP A 27 1.25 -13.19 -27.65
CA ASP A 27 2.01 -12.06 -28.19
C ASP A 27 2.41 -11.04 -27.11
N PHE A 28 2.08 -11.25 -25.85
CA PHE A 28 2.49 -10.35 -24.76
C PHE A 28 2.77 -11.08 -23.46
N LEU A 29 3.78 -11.92 -23.42
CA LEU A 29 4.30 -12.48 -22.16
C LEU A 29 5.42 -11.57 -21.66
N TYR A 30 5.06 -10.62 -20.79
CA TYR A 30 6.04 -9.90 -19.99
C TYR A 30 6.46 -10.78 -18.81
N GLU A 31 7.74 -11.02 -18.69
CA GLU A 31 8.32 -11.69 -17.51
C GLU A 31 8.81 -10.63 -16.53
N PRO A 32 8.33 -10.63 -15.28
CA PRO A 32 8.78 -9.69 -14.26
C PRO A 32 10.30 -9.77 -14.06
N THR A 33 10.93 -8.63 -13.95
CA THR A 33 12.38 -8.51 -13.75
C THR A 33 12.74 -8.28 -12.28
N THR A 34 11.84 -7.63 -11.52
CA THR A 34 12.05 -7.34 -10.10
C THR A 34 11.65 -8.54 -9.22
N GLU A 35 12.23 -8.61 -8.03
CA GLU A 35 11.87 -9.67 -7.07
C GLU A 35 10.40 -9.56 -6.63
N ILE A 36 9.89 -8.33 -6.39
CA ILE A 36 8.48 -8.13 -6.02
C ILE A 36 7.56 -8.51 -7.18
N GLY A 37 7.89 -8.13 -8.41
CA GLY A 37 7.10 -8.50 -9.59
C GLY A 37 7.02 -10.01 -9.78
N LYS A 38 8.13 -10.74 -9.63
CA LYS A 38 8.19 -12.22 -9.67
C LYS A 38 7.35 -12.82 -8.54
N THR A 39 7.52 -12.32 -7.31
CA THR A 39 6.75 -12.77 -6.15
C THR A 39 5.24 -12.61 -6.36
N PHE A 40 4.82 -11.48 -6.92
CA PHE A 40 3.40 -11.25 -7.17
C PHE A 40 2.82 -12.21 -8.22
N VAL A 41 3.54 -12.49 -9.29
CA VAL A 41 3.06 -13.43 -10.31
C VAL A 41 3.04 -14.88 -9.80
N ASN A 42 4.03 -15.27 -9.00
CA ASN A 42 4.18 -16.65 -8.55
C ASN A 42 3.34 -16.98 -7.31
N ASP A 43 3.23 -16.04 -6.36
CA ASP A 43 2.77 -16.34 -5.01
C ASP A 43 1.52 -15.54 -4.60
N CYS A 44 1.15 -14.44 -5.33
CA CYS A 44 -0.02 -13.65 -5.00
C CYS A 44 -1.26 -14.13 -5.77
N GLN A 45 -2.19 -14.76 -5.07
CA GLN A 45 -3.42 -15.29 -5.68
C GLN A 45 -4.37 -14.24 -6.26
N GLU A 46 -4.17 -12.95 -5.97
CA GLU A 46 -4.98 -11.85 -6.51
C GLU A 46 -4.33 -11.14 -7.71
N VAL A 47 -3.11 -11.55 -8.11
CA VAL A 47 -2.40 -11.00 -9.27
C VAL A 47 -2.42 -12.00 -10.42
N ALA A 48 -2.96 -11.59 -11.56
CA ALA A 48 -3.01 -12.42 -12.76
C ALA A 48 -1.73 -12.31 -13.59
N ARG A 49 -1.18 -11.10 -13.72
CA ARG A 49 0.04 -10.83 -14.47
C ARG A 49 0.61 -9.44 -14.17
N VAL A 50 1.89 -9.29 -14.44
CA VAL A 50 2.59 -8.00 -14.46
C VAL A 50 2.80 -7.59 -15.91
N PHE A 51 2.55 -6.33 -16.25
CA PHE A 51 2.79 -5.76 -17.57
C PHE A 51 4.13 -5.04 -17.65
N LYS A 52 4.58 -4.48 -16.53
CA LYS A 52 5.84 -3.76 -16.39
C LYS A 52 6.20 -3.70 -14.93
N ASP A 53 7.48 -3.87 -14.64
CA ASP A 53 8.04 -3.59 -13.33
C ASP A 53 9.43 -2.94 -13.47
N THR A 54 9.75 -2.08 -12.52
CA THR A 54 11.09 -1.48 -12.40
C THR A 54 11.41 -1.33 -10.93
N SER A 55 12.68 -1.49 -10.57
CA SER A 55 13.16 -1.33 -9.22
C SER A 55 14.47 -0.56 -9.18
N PHE A 56 14.70 0.21 -8.13
CA PHE A 56 15.98 0.85 -7.89
C PHE A 56 16.24 1.07 -6.40
N VAL A 57 17.51 1.05 -6.02
CA VAL A 57 17.96 1.30 -4.67
C VAL A 57 17.88 2.81 -4.39
N VAL A 58 17.03 3.21 -3.46
CA VAL A 58 16.86 4.60 -2.99
C VAL A 58 17.99 4.96 -2.01
N ALA A 59 18.27 4.04 -1.10
CA ALA A 59 19.37 4.11 -0.13
C ALA A 59 19.74 2.68 0.31
N VAL A 60 20.85 2.52 1.00
CA VAL A 60 21.22 1.20 1.56
C VAL A 60 20.08 0.67 2.44
N GLY A 61 19.59 -0.53 2.12
CA GLY A 61 18.45 -1.15 2.81
C GLY A 61 17.07 -0.60 2.40
N VAL A 62 17.00 0.30 1.42
CA VAL A 62 15.74 0.87 0.92
C VAL A 62 15.66 0.76 -0.58
N GLU A 63 14.67 0.03 -1.08
CA GLU A 63 14.44 -0.22 -2.50
C GLU A 63 13.00 0.15 -2.86
N GLU A 64 12.85 0.90 -3.95
CA GLU A 64 11.54 1.19 -4.55
C GLU A 64 11.27 0.25 -5.70
N THR A 65 10.02 -0.18 -5.84
CA THR A 65 9.52 -0.93 -7.00
C THR A 65 8.23 -0.32 -7.50
N ASP A 66 8.21 0.05 -8.79
CA ASP A 66 7.00 0.43 -9.53
C ASP A 66 6.46 -0.78 -10.29
N LEU A 67 5.16 -1.00 -10.22
CA LEU A 67 4.46 -2.13 -10.82
C LEU A 67 3.24 -1.67 -11.63
N HIS A 68 3.16 -2.14 -12.86
CA HIS A 68 1.93 -2.19 -13.67
C HIS A 68 1.47 -3.63 -13.71
N LEU A 69 0.31 -3.93 -13.21
CA LEU A 69 -0.20 -5.30 -13.13
C LEU A 69 -1.71 -5.40 -13.40
N GLN A 70 -2.17 -6.62 -13.61
CA GLN A 70 -3.59 -6.95 -13.67
C GLN A 70 -3.96 -7.88 -12.53
N THR A 71 -5.07 -7.59 -11.87
CA THR A 71 -5.63 -8.47 -10.84
C THR A 71 -6.35 -9.66 -11.47
N MET A 72 -6.65 -10.70 -10.67
CA MET A 72 -7.42 -11.86 -11.11
C MET A 72 -8.82 -11.47 -11.60
N GLU A 73 -9.40 -10.39 -11.09
CA GLU A 73 -10.68 -9.85 -11.58
C GLU A 73 -10.56 -9.04 -12.88
N GLY A 74 -9.35 -8.90 -13.43
CA GLY A 74 -9.09 -8.22 -14.71
C GLY A 74 -8.83 -6.72 -14.62
N TYR A 75 -8.76 -6.14 -13.43
CA TYR A 75 -8.50 -4.71 -13.24
C TYR A 75 -7.01 -4.38 -13.36
N VAL A 76 -6.72 -3.30 -14.09
CA VAL A 76 -5.34 -2.78 -14.21
C VAL A 76 -5.01 -1.91 -13.00
N GLN A 77 -3.79 -2.07 -12.49
CA GLN A 77 -3.28 -1.36 -11.33
C GLN A 77 -1.92 -0.72 -11.59
N GLN A 78 -1.67 0.40 -10.94
CA GLN A 78 -0.35 1.01 -10.77
C GLN A 78 -0.04 1.07 -9.28
N ILE A 79 1.09 0.49 -8.90
CA ILE A 79 1.46 0.30 -7.50
C ILE A 79 2.91 0.70 -7.32
N CYS A 80 3.18 1.50 -6.28
CA CYS A 80 4.52 1.79 -5.80
C CYS A 80 4.74 1.06 -4.48
N ILE A 81 5.87 0.39 -4.33
CA ILE A 81 6.26 -0.31 -3.11
C ILE A 81 7.65 0.13 -2.68
N LEU A 82 7.80 0.49 -1.40
CA LEU A 82 9.09 0.70 -0.78
C LEU A 82 9.37 -0.47 0.16
N ARG A 83 10.43 -1.21 -0.14
CA ARG A 83 10.97 -2.26 0.73
C ARG A 83 12.05 -1.64 1.63
N ILE A 84 11.93 -1.84 2.93
CA ILE A 84 12.75 -1.18 3.95
C ILE A 84 13.31 -2.27 4.88
N ASP A 85 14.61 -2.49 4.86
CA ASP A 85 15.29 -3.41 5.78
C ASP A 85 15.69 -2.66 7.06
N THR A 86 14.86 -2.77 8.10
CA THR A 86 15.05 -2.04 9.37
C THR A 86 16.27 -2.52 10.17
N LYS A 87 16.91 -3.62 9.77
CA LYS A 87 18.19 -4.09 10.36
C LYS A 87 19.38 -3.30 9.81
N THR A 88 19.20 -2.53 8.76
CA THR A 88 20.25 -1.68 8.20
C THR A 88 20.63 -0.59 9.21
N PRO A 89 21.92 -0.48 9.60
CA PRO A 89 22.35 0.52 10.55
C PRO A 89 22.02 1.95 10.12
N GLY A 90 21.49 2.76 11.04
CA GLY A 90 21.10 4.16 10.79
C GLY A 90 19.74 4.32 10.12
N LEU A 91 19.10 3.25 9.64
CA LEU A 91 17.78 3.32 9.03
C LEU A 91 16.69 3.32 10.10
N LYS A 92 15.71 4.22 9.96
CA LYS A 92 14.60 4.37 10.90
C LYS A 92 13.29 4.63 10.16
N VAL A 93 12.22 4.00 10.62
CA VAL A 93 10.84 4.29 10.23
C VAL A 93 10.24 5.20 11.28
N LYS A 94 9.72 6.36 10.87
CA LYS A 94 9.27 7.43 11.77
C LYS A 94 7.94 8.03 11.34
N VAL A 95 7.19 8.55 12.29
CA VAL A 95 6.04 9.38 12.01
C VAL A 95 6.50 10.78 11.55
N ALA A 96 5.95 11.23 10.44
CA ALA A 96 6.07 12.59 9.94
C ALA A 96 4.86 13.42 10.35
N MET A 97 5.09 14.64 10.77
CA MET A 97 4.05 15.63 11.07
C MET A 97 4.36 16.95 10.36
N PRO A 98 3.32 17.72 10.03
CA PRO A 98 3.47 19.04 9.41
C PRO A 98 4.48 19.91 10.17
N TYR A 99 5.34 20.59 9.40
CA TYR A 99 6.38 21.50 9.92
C TYR A 99 7.39 20.85 10.87
N ASN A 100 7.52 19.52 10.78
CA ASN A 100 8.38 18.72 11.67
C ASN A 100 8.04 18.92 13.16
N SER A 101 6.79 19.20 13.48
CA SER A 101 6.34 19.53 14.84
C SER A 101 6.18 18.26 15.69
N ASN A 102 6.45 18.38 17.01
CA ASN A 102 6.11 17.39 18.04
C ASN A 102 4.97 17.90 18.95
N SER A 103 4.27 18.96 18.56
CA SER A 103 3.23 19.60 19.34
C SER A 103 2.05 20.00 18.47
N ILE A 104 0.88 19.98 19.08
CA ILE A 104 -0.38 20.49 18.54
C ILE A 104 -0.95 21.65 19.35
N SER A 105 -0.10 22.41 20.08
CA SER A 105 -0.50 23.60 20.85
C SER A 105 -1.26 24.61 20.01
N ASP A 106 -0.90 24.73 18.71
CA ASP A 106 -1.53 25.61 17.73
C ASP A 106 -2.59 24.89 16.88
N GLY A 107 -3.07 23.74 17.35
CA GLY A 107 -3.98 22.87 16.63
C GLY A 107 -3.32 21.98 15.59
N TRP A 108 -4.10 21.10 14.97
CA TRP A 108 -3.66 20.27 13.88
C TRP A 108 -3.49 21.09 12.60
N ARG A 109 -2.42 20.79 11.86
CA ARG A 109 -2.10 21.43 10.57
C ARG A 109 -1.96 20.38 9.49
N LYS A 110 -1.94 20.83 8.24
CA LYS A 110 -1.72 20.01 7.05
C LYS A 110 -0.51 20.47 6.29
N GLN A 111 0.19 19.54 5.65
CA GLN A 111 1.31 19.84 4.76
C GLN A 111 1.43 18.72 3.70
N THR A 112 1.97 19.03 2.53
CA THR A 112 2.29 18.02 1.50
C THR A 112 3.39 17.09 2.01
N LEU A 113 3.50 15.88 1.47
CA LEU A 113 4.58 14.96 1.85
C LEU A 113 5.95 15.55 1.50
N THR A 114 6.06 16.18 0.33
CA THR A 114 7.30 16.85 -0.09
C THR A 114 7.76 17.92 0.91
N ASP A 115 6.84 18.75 1.38
CA ASP A 115 7.16 19.79 2.37
C ASP A 115 7.44 19.21 3.76
N MET A 116 6.72 18.15 4.17
CA MET A 116 7.03 17.45 5.43
C MET A 116 8.42 16.83 5.37
N ALA A 117 8.77 16.18 4.25
CA ALA A 117 10.08 15.61 4.05
C ALA A 117 11.18 16.68 4.12
N ALA A 118 11.00 17.80 3.44
CA ALA A 118 11.94 18.93 3.49
C ALA A 118 12.11 19.50 4.92
N ALA A 119 11.00 19.60 5.68
CA ALA A 119 11.04 20.04 7.06
C ALA A 119 11.75 19.05 8.01
N MET A 120 11.64 17.74 7.72
CA MET A 120 12.29 16.67 8.49
C MET A 120 13.76 16.47 8.11
N ASP A 121 14.11 16.77 6.87
CA ASP A 121 15.43 16.48 6.29
C ASP A 121 16.53 17.29 7.01
N LYS A 122 17.57 16.61 7.43
CA LYS A 122 18.72 17.21 8.15
C LYS A 122 20.01 16.59 7.65
N SER A 123 21.13 17.29 7.82
CA SER A 123 22.45 16.84 7.40
C SER A 123 22.87 15.49 7.99
N ARG A 124 22.29 15.07 9.12
CA ARG A 124 22.60 13.80 9.78
C ARG A 124 21.44 12.80 9.83
N ALA A 125 20.29 13.13 9.24
CA ALA A 125 19.13 12.25 9.21
C ALA A 125 18.28 12.58 7.97
N ARG A 126 18.67 12.00 6.84
CA ARG A 126 18.06 12.29 5.54
C ARG A 126 16.79 11.48 5.36
N VAL A 127 15.73 12.14 4.92
CA VAL A 127 14.50 11.48 4.49
C VAL A 127 14.72 10.87 3.11
N VAL A 128 14.47 9.57 2.96
CA VAL A 128 14.66 8.82 1.71
C VAL A 128 13.36 8.32 1.09
N GLY A 129 12.29 8.16 1.87
CA GLY A 129 10.97 7.79 1.39
C GLY A 129 9.87 8.17 2.35
N MET A 130 8.65 8.36 1.86
CA MET A 130 7.49 8.71 2.67
C MET A 130 6.18 8.30 2.00
N ILE A 131 5.20 7.92 2.82
CA ILE A 131 3.80 7.76 2.46
C ILE A 131 2.91 8.61 3.38
N ASN A 132 1.67 8.88 2.97
CA ASN A 132 0.68 9.47 3.88
C ASN A 132 0.35 8.51 5.04
N GLY A 133 -0.17 9.09 6.12
CA GLY A 133 -0.46 8.34 7.36
C GLY A 133 -1.93 8.05 7.58
N ASP A 134 -2.39 8.33 8.80
CA ASP A 134 -3.74 8.05 9.26
C ASP A 134 -4.82 8.80 8.49
N PHE A 135 -6.02 8.26 8.53
CA PHE A 135 -7.26 8.96 8.19
C PHE A 135 -7.41 10.22 9.05
N TRP A 136 -8.09 11.20 8.53
CA TRP A 136 -8.27 12.47 9.22
C TRP A 136 -9.60 13.13 8.88
N ASN A 137 -10.07 13.98 9.79
CA ASN A 137 -11.27 14.77 9.56
C ASN A 137 -10.93 15.95 8.65
N ILE A 138 -11.48 15.95 7.43
CA ILE A 138 -11.26 17.02 6.44
C ILE A 138 -12.02 18.31 6.79
N ASN A 139 -13.04 18.22 7.65
CA ASN A 139 -13.81 19.36 8.13
C ASN A 139 -13.15 19.95 9.39
N THR A 140 -13.55 21.15 9.74
CA THR A 140 -13.08 21.82 10.97
C THR A 140 -13.82 21.28 12.18
N PRO A 141 -13.14 20.89 13.28
CA PRO A 141 -11.69 20.91 13.46
C PRO A 141 -10.98 19.79 12.70
N ILE A 142 -9.83 20.13 12.09
CA ILE A 142 -8.95 19.14 11.44
C ILE A 142 -8.29 18.32 12.54
N ASN A 143 -8.34 16.99 12.43
CA ASN A 143 -7.65 16.09 13.35
C ASN A 143 -7.46 14.71 12.71
N PRO A 144 -6.40 13.94 13.06
CA PRO A 144 -6.28 12.53 12.71
C PRO A 144 -7.37 11.72 13.40
N ARG A 145 -7.68 10.55 12.87
CA ARG A 145 -8.69 9.66 13.44
C ARG A 145 -8.19 8.85 14.62
N GLY A 146 -6.89 8.66 14.74
CA GLY A 146 -6.28 7.91 15.83
C GLY A 146 -5.11 8.67 16.49
N PRO A 147 -4.40 7.98 17.41
CA PRO A 147 -3.31 8.58 18.16
C PRO A 147 -2.13 8.95 17.27
N VAL A 148 -1.31 9.87 17.77
CA VAL A 148 -0.03 10.22 17.14
C VAL A 148 1.06 10.23 18.20
N HIS A 149 2.10 9.37 18.02
CA HIS A 149 3.35 9.44 18.78
C HIS A 149 4.48 9.76 17.82
N ARG A 150 5.43 10.54 18.29
CA ARG A 150 6.59 10.90 17.49
C ARG A 150 7.84 11.02 18.35
N GLY A 151 8.85 10.18 18.05
CA GLY A 151 10.11 10.15 18.77
C GLY A 151 9.99 9.85 20.26
N GLY A 152 9.00 9.08 20.68
CA GLY A 152 8.68 8.76 22.07
C GLY A 152 7.79 9.77 22.78
N THR A 153 7.40 10.87 22.11
CA THR A 153 6.41 11.82 22.63
C THR A 153 5.01 11.44 22.15
N ILE A 154 4.07 11.30 23.09
CA ILE A 154 2.65 11.17 22.79
C ILE A 154 2.13 12.58 22.45
N VAL A 155 1.98 12.85 21.15
CA VAL A 155 1.44 14.13 20.65
C VAL A 155 -0.05 14.18 20.87
N SER A 156 -0.75 13.05 20.65
CA SER A 156 -2.15 12.85 20.95
C SER A 156 -2.41 11.38 21.22
N SER A 157 -3.25 11.08 22.19
CA SER A 157 -3.80 9.75 22.45
C SER A 157 -5.28 9.63 22.07
N ALA A 158 -5.83 10.67 21.44
CA ALA A 158 -7.23 10.75 21.09
C ALA A 158 -7.59 9.81 19.92
N TRP A 159 -8.83 9.29 20.00
CA TRP A 159 -9.47 8.55 18.92
C TRP A 159 -10.73 9.29 18.48
N ASP A 160 -10.80 9.65 17.20
CA ASP A 160 -12.01 10.18 16.58
C ASP A 160 -12.73 9.04 15.84
N TYR A 161 -13.24 8.11 16.64
CA TYR A 161 -13.97 6.95 16.15
C TYR A 161 -15.43 7.28 15.84
N ASN A 162 -15.87 6.92 14.66
CA ASN A 162 -17.26 7.00 14.26
C ASN A 162 -17.74 5.61 13.78
N PRO A 163 -18.70 4.96 14.46
CA PRO A 163 -19.18 3.64 14.09
C PRO A 163 -19.85 3.59 12.71
N ASN A 164 -20.24 4.75 12.15
CA ASN A 164 -20.81 4.84 10.81
C ASN A 164 -19.74 4.95 9.72
N VAL A 165 -18.45 4.93 10.08
CA VAL A 165 -17.31 4.98 9.15
C VAL A 165 -16.47 3.73 9.36
N GLU A 166 -16.85 2.67 8.65
CA GLU A 166 -16.39 1.30 8.90
C GLU A 166 -14.90 1.04 8.64
N GLN A 167 -14.16 1.99 8.08
CA GLN A 167 -12.77 1.79 7.66
C GLN A 167 -11.76 2.67 8.38
N GLN A 168 -12.14 3.47 9.39
CA GLN A 168 -11.28 4.45 10.04
C GLN A 168 -11.23 4.24 11.55
N ALA A 169 -10.11 4.63 12.16
CA ALA A 169 -9.92 4.59 13.63
C ALA A 169 -10.13 3.20 14.24
N LEU A 170 -9.75 2.13 13.55
CA LEU A 170 -9.99 0.75 13.97
C LEU A 170 -8.75 0.09 14.57
N SER A 171 -7.58 0.54 14.16
CA SER A 171 -6.29 0.00 14.53
C SER A 171 -5.25 1.11 14.62
N PHE A 172 -4.06 0.75 15.02
CA PHE A 172 -2.90 1.62 14.97
C PHE A 172 -1.68 0.89 14.39
N VAL A 173 -0.81 1.67 13.79
CA VAL A 173 0.53 1.25 13.38
C VAL A 173 1.52 1.94 14.31
N GLY A 174 2.48 1.20 14.83
CA GLY A 174 3.49 1.74 15.72
C GLY A 174 4.88 1.14 15.48
N VAL A 175 5.89 1.83 15.98
CA VAL A 175 7.27 1.33 16.11
C VAL A 175 7.65 1.45 17.56
N GLY A 176 8.07 0.35 18.16
CA GLY A 176 8.53 0.31 19.54
C GLY A 176 9.89 0.97 19.76
N PHE A 177 10.28 1.13 21.02
CA PHE A 177 11.64 1.59 21.36
C PHE A 177 12.73 0.58 20.96
N ASP A 178 12.36 -0.67 20.71
CA ASP A 178 13.20 -1.74 20.15
C ASP A 178 13.31 -1.69 18.60
N ASN A 179 12.72 -0.67 17.97
CA ASN A 179 12.59 -0.46 16.53
C ASN A 179 11.78 -1.53 15.78
N LYS A 180 11.02 -2.37 16.48
CA LYS A 180 10.10 -3.31 15.85
C LYS A 180 8.77 -2.63 15.53
N MET A 181 8.25 -2.96 14.35
CA MET A 181 6.91 -2.53 13.95
C MET A 181 5.85 -3.39 14.62
N VAL A 182 4.73 -2.75 14.94
CA VAL A 182 3.54 -3.39 15.49
C VAL A 182 2.30 -2.82 14.82
N ILE A 183 1.34 -3.68 14.56
CA ILE A 183 0.00 -3.32 14.11
C ILE A 183 -0.98 -4.02 15.05
N ALA A 184 -1.89 -3.27 15.65
CA ALA A 184 -2.85 -3.83 16.60
C ALA A 184 -4.18 -3.09 16.56
N GLU A 185 -5.22 -3.75 17.01
CA GLU A 185 -6.55 -3.17 17.16
C GLU A 185 -6.56 -2.00 18.16
N ARG A 186 -7.46 -1.04 17.92
CA ARG A 186 -7.67 0.11 18.80
C ARG A 186 -7.79 -0.29 20.29
N ALA A 187 -8.46 -1.40 20.59
CA ALA A 187 -8.65 -1.88 21.95
C ALA A 187 -7.34 -2.16 22.69
N LYS A 188 -6.25 -2.44 21.97
CA LYS A 188 -4.92 -2.70 22.53
C LYS A 188 -4.09 -1.44 22.79
N TYR A 189 -4.52 -0.30 22.32
CA TYR A 189 -3.73 0.92 22.38
C TYR A 189 -3.36 1.34 23.82
N GLU A 190 -4.31 1.34 24.73
CA GLU A 190 -4.07 1.76 26.13
C GLU A 190 -3.02 0.89 26.83
N GLU A 191 -3.02 -0.40 26.53
CA GLU A 191 -2.02 -1.36 27.04
C GLU A 191 -0.62 -1.10 26.47
N MET A 192 -0.55 -0.72 25.18
CA MET A 192 0.71 -0.66 24.41
C MET A 192 1.31 0.73 24.30
N LYS A 193 0.54 1.81 24.51
CA LYS A 193 0.95 3.19 24.15
C LYS A 193 2.27 3.63 24.77
N THR A 194 2.64 3.16 25.94
CA THR A 194 3.90 3.53 26.62
C THR A 194 5.13 2.82 26.03
N SER A 195 4.94 1.74 25.29
CA SER A 195 6.02 1.02 24.58
C SER A 195 6.26 1.56 23.17
N LEU A 196 5.40 2.44 22.67
CA LEU A 196 5.46 2.96 21.31
C LEU A 196 6.28 4.25 21.24
N LYS A 197 7.29 4.24 20.39
CA LYS A 197 8.11 5.40 20.07
C LYS A 197 7.49 6.24 18.96
N GLU A 198 6.98 5.59 17.93
CA GLU A 198 6.26 6.16 16.80
C GLU A 198 4.88 5.49 16.73
N CYS A 199 3.82 6.23 16.43
CA CYS A 199 2.49 5.67 16.27
C CYS A 199 1.60 6.60 15.45
N THR A 200 0.78 6.03 14.58
CA THR A 200 -0.41 6.68 14.01
C THR A 200 -1.62 5.77 14.13
N GLY A 201 -2.81 6.35 14.11
CA GLY A 201 -4.00 5.58 13.80
C GLY A 201 -3.91 4.92 12.43
N ALA A 202 -4.79 3.95 12.23
CA ALA A 202 -4.96 3.24 10.97
C ALA A 202 -6.40 2.75 10.81
N GLY A 203 -6.69 2.22 9.63
CA GLY A 203 -7.99 1.63 9.33
C GLY A 203 -8.06 0.15 9.64
N LEU A 204 -8.48 -0.64 8.66
CA LEU A 204 -8.59 -2.09 8.78
C LEU A 204 -7.21 -2.74 8.88
N ILE A 205 -7.09 -3.72 9.77
CA ILE A 205 -5.98 -4.67 9.75
C ILE A 205 -6.20 -5.59 8.54
N LEU A 206 -5.24 -5.62 7.64
CA LEU A 206 -5.28 -6.44 6.43
C LEU A 206 -4.75 -7.85 6.70
N LEU A 207 -3.64 -7.94 7.42
CA LEU A 207 -3.04 -9.20 7.86
C LEU A 207 -2.83 -9.21 9.36
N SER A 208 -3.12 -10.35 9.97
CA SER A 208 -2.77 -10.70 11.34
C SER A 208 -2.10 -12.07 11.36
N ASN A 209 -0.90 -12.17 11.93
CA ASN A 209 -0.10 -13.40 11.94
C ASN A 209 0.06 -14.05 10.55
N GLY A 210 0.25 -13.23 9.52
CA GLY A 210 0.43 -13.68 8.13
C GLY A 210 -0.85 -14.13 7.42
N HIS A 211 -2.02 -13.97 8.05
CA HIS A 211 -3.29 -14.38 7.46
C HIS A 211 -4.20 -13.19 7.20
N PHE A 212 -4.94 -13.23 6.10
CA PHE A 212 -5.96 -12.23 5.79
C PHE A 212 -7.00 -12.16 6.92
N SER A 213 -7.22 -10.97 7.47
CA SER A 213 -8.11 -10.75 8.62
C SER A 213 -9.61 -10.87 8.27
N GLY A 214 -9.92 -10.94 6.97
CA GLY A 214 -11.29 -11.00 6.47
C GLY A 214 -11.96 -9.62 6.47
N THR A 215 -12.41 -9.18 5.32
CA THR A 215 -13.29 -8.00 5.19
C THR A 215 -14.16 -8.18 3.96
N GLU A 216 -15.42 -7.83 4.08
CA GLU A 216 -16.37 -7.83 2.98
C GLU A 216 -16.32 -6.53 2.16
N TRP A 217 -15.49 -5.57 2.54
CA TRP A 217 -15.36 -4.30 1.86
C TRP A 217 -14.67 -4.46 0.51
N VAL A 218 -15.44 -4.37 -0.57
CA VAL A 218 -14.99 -4.64 -1.95
C VAL A 218 -14.74 -3.38 -2.78
N ALA A 219 -14.97 -2.18 -2.23
CA ALA A 219 -14.80 -0.94 -2.98
C ALA A 219 -13.33 -0.72 -3.37
N ARG A 220 -13.12 -0.45 -4.67
CA ARG A 220 -11.83 -0.07 -5.23
C ARG A 220 -11.61 1.43 -5.07
N ASP A 221 -10.43 1.81 -4.60
CA ASP A 221 -10.04 3.21 -4.44
C ASP A 221 -8.50 3.31 -4.46
N PRO A 222 -7.90 4.50 -4.67
CA PRO A 222 -6.50 4.70 -4.34
C PRO A 222 -6.25 4.30 -2.89
N ARG A 223 -5.18 3.54 -2.65
CA ARG A 223 -4.90 2.98 -1.32
C ARG A 223 -3.48 3.26 -0.89
N THR A 224 -3.30 3.44 0.41
CA THR A 224 -2.01 3.39 1.08
C THR A 224 -2.07 2.38 2.19
N ALA A 225 -1.03 1.58 2.33
CA ALA A 225 -0.94 0.57 3.37
C ALA A 225 0.51 0.37 3.81
N ILE A 226 0.67 -0.19 4.99
CA ILE A 226 1.95 -0.54 5.58
C ILE A 226 1.90 -1.98 6.07
N GLY A 227 2.98 -2.74 5.85
CA GLY A 227 3.12 -4.11 6.33
C GLY A 227 4.54 -4.38 6.83
N TYR A 228 4.70 -5.42 7.62
CA TYR A 228 5.99 -5.83 8.15
C TYR A 228 6.11 -7.35 8.22
N THR A 229 7.36 -7.83 8.15
CA THR A 229 7.73 -9.22 8.36
C THR A 229 8.38 -9.40 9.74
N ASP A 230 8.35 -10.61 10.28
CA ASP A 230 8.97 -10.91 11.59
C ASP A 230 10.50 -10.74 11.58
N ASP A 231 11.11 -10.86 10.40
CA ASP A 231 12.55 -10.67 10.22
C ASP A 231 12.98 -9.22 10.01
N GLY A 232 12.06 -8.26 10.11
CA GLY A 232 12.35 -6.82 10.16
C GLY A 232 12.35 -6.10 8.81
N ILE A 233 11.70 -6.66 7.79
CA ILE A 233 11.38 -5.91 6.58
C ILE A 233 10.06 -5.16 6.77
N VAL A 234 10.03 -3.89 6.40
CA VAL A 234 8.82 -3.09 6.34
C VAL A 234 8.53 -2.74 4.89
N TYR A 235 7.27 -2.80 4.52
CA TYR A 235 6.79 -2.41 3.20
C TYR A 235 5.80 -1.25 3.30
N PHE A 236 6.05 -0.19 2.52
CA PHE A 236 5.06 0.82 2.22
C PHE A 236 4.48 0.51 0.84
N LEU A 237 3.16 0.49 0.73
CA LEU A 237 2.47 0.27 -0.52
C LEU A 237 1.52 1.43 -0.80
N THR A 238 1.56 1.99 -2.00
CA THR A 238 0.55 2.93 -2.50
C THR A 238 0.09 2.49 -3.87
N ALA A 239 -1.22 2.42 -4.05
CA ALA A 239 -1.85 2.11 -5.32
C ALA A 239 -2.63 3.32 -5.84
N ASP A 240 -2.46 3.63 -7.11
CA ASP A 240 -3.30 4.59 -7.83
C ASP A 240 -4.72 4.03 -7.99
N GLY A 241 -5.67 4.90 -8.33
CA GLY A 241 -7.05 4.49 -8.52
C GLY A 241 -7.90 5.60 -9.14
N ARG A 242 -9.23 5.43 -9.09
CA ARG A 242 -10.20 6.38 -9.68
C ARG A 242 -9.95 6.63 -11.17
N ARG A 243 -9.40 5.61 -11.87
CA ARG A 243 -9.01 5.64 -13.29
C ARG A 243 -7.86 6.61 -13.61
N THR A 244 -7.15 7.10 -12.62
CA THR A 244 -5.93 7.90 -12.83
C THR A 244 -4.93 7.03 -13.58
N PHE A 245 -4.50 7.47 -14.77
CA PHE A 245 -3.67 6.71 -15.70
C PHE A 245 -4.14 5.24 -15.92
N GLY A 246 -5.47 5.03 -15.89
CA GLY A 246 -6.09 3.72 -16.11
C GLY A 246 -6.16 2.81 -14.88
N ALA A 247 -5.56 3.19 -13.76
CA ALA A 247 -5.58 2.39 -12.55
C ALA A 247 -6.96 2.37 -11.88
N ALA A 248 -7.47 1.18 -11.58
CA ALA A 248 -8.79 1.00 -10.97
C ALA A 248 -8.81 1.28 -9.46
N GLY A 249 -7.67 1.10 -8.81
CA GLY A 249 -7.55 1.06 -7.35
C GLY A 249 -7.68 -0.36 -6.79
N LEU A 250 -7.20 -0.55 -5.58
CA LEU A 250 -7.19 -1.85 -4.91
C LEU A 250 -8.36 -2.02 -3.94
N THR A 251 -8.81 -3.27 -3.82
CA THR A 251 -9.60 -3.73 -2.67
C THR A 251 -8.68 -4.04 -1.48
N TYR A 252 -9.24 -4.13 -0.28
CA TYR A 252 -8.47 -4.54 0.90
C TYR A 252 -7.98 -5.99 0.80
N LYS A 253 -8.78 -6.86 0.17
CA LYS A 253 -8.42 -8.25 -0.07
C LYS A 253 -7.16 -8.35 -0.97
N GLU A 254 -7.14 -7.64 -2.08
CA GLU A 254 -5.97 -7.62 -2.98
C GLU A 254 -4.71 -7.14 -2.26
N MET A 255 -4.80 -6.05 -1.48
CA MET A 255 -3.66 -5.58 -0.69
C MET A 255 -3.19 -6.61 0.33
N ALA A 256 -4.12 -7.26 1.04
CA ALA A 256 -3.79 -8.29 2.02
C ALA A 256 -2.99 -9.44 1.38
N TYR A 257 -3.43 -9.95 0.24
CA TYR A 257 -2.71 -11.02 -0.44
C TYR A 257 -1.39 -10.58 -1.07
N MET A 258 -1.27 -9.32 -1.48
CA MET A 258 0.02 -8.74 -1.87
C MET A 258 1.01 -8.74 -0.69
N PHE A 259 0.61 -8.26 0.48
CA PHE A 259 1.45 -8.31 1.68
C PHE A 259 1.73 -9.74 2.14
N GLN A 260 0.76 -10.64 2.02
CA GLN A 260 0.96 -12.05 2.37
C GLN A 260 2.02 -12.70 1.47
N SER A 261 1.98 -12.47 0.17
CA SER A 261 2.99 -12.99 -0.78
C SER A 261 4.39 -12.40 -0.53
N LEU A 262 4.48 -11.20 0.04
CA LEU A 262 5.74 -10.59 0.48
C LEU A 262 6.23 -11.12 1.85
N GLY A 263 5.54 -12.09 2.45
CA GLY A 263 5.91 -12.70 3.73
C GLY A 263 5.58 -11.83 4.95
N CYS A 264 4.68 -10.85 4.82
CA CYS A 264 4.31 -10.01 5.95
C CYS A 264 3.51 -10.78 7.01
N SER A 265 3.87 -10.57 8.28
CA SER A 265 3.13 -11.07 9.46
C SER A 265 1.98 -10.16 9.83
N GLY A 266 2.12 -8.86 9.60
CA GLY A 266 1.09 -7.85 9.85
C GLY A 266 1.02 -6.81 8.74
N ALA A 267 -0.20 -6.34 8.43
CA ALA A 267 -0.42 -5.22 7.52
C ALA A 267 -1.68 -4.46 7.88
N ALA A 268 -1.70 -3.15 7.65
CA ALA A 268 -2.85 -2.28 7.89
C ALA A 268 -3.03 -1.26 6.76
N ASN A 269 -4.30 -0.93 6.51
CA ASN A 269 -4.68 0.13 5.60
C ASN A 269 -4.54 1.49 6.29
N LEU A 270 -3.97 2.45 5.58
CA LEU A 270 -3.88 3.86 5.95
C LEU A 270 -4.90 4.68 5.15
N ASP A 271 -4.86 6.02 5.27
CA ASP A 271 -5.74 6.87 4.48
C ASP A 271 -5.47 6.71 2.97
N GLY A 272 -6.55 6.67 2.21
CA GLY A 272 -6.55 6.43 0.78
C GLY A 272 -7.16 7.59 -0.02
N GLY A 273 -7.74 7.25 -1.16
CA GLY A 273 -8.39 8.22 -2.02
C GLY A 273 -7.43 9.33 -2.48
N GLY A 274 -7.84 10.59 -2.35
CA GLY A 274 -6.98 11.72 -2.70
C GLY A 274 -5.77 11.93 -1.79
N SER A 275 -5.73 11.27 -0.62
CA SER A 275 -4.58 11.32 0.29
C SER A 275 -3.48 10.33 -0.08
N ALA A 276 -3.77 9.32 -0.94
CA ALA A 276 -2.81 8.30 -1.33
C ALA A 276 -1.62 8.90 -2.06
N GLN A 277 -0.47 8.91 -1.42
CA GLN A 277 0.76 9.52 -1.91
C GLN A 277 1.98 8.71 -1.52
N PHE A 278 2.90 8.56 -2.47
CA PHE A 278 4.15 7.85 -2.32
C PHE A 278 5.30 8.70 -2.83
N MET A 279 6.25 8.98 -1.97
CA MET A 279 7.37 9.86 -2.24
C MET A 279 8.70 9.18 -1.93
N VAL A 280 9.67 9.36 -2.80
CA VAL A 280 11.06 8.96 -2.55
C VAL A 280 12.01 10.12 -2.83
N ARG A 281 13.21 10.06 -2.24
CA ARG A 281 14.34 10.87 -2.67
C ARG A 281 15.01 10.20 -3.85
N HIS A 282 15.10 10.90 -4.98
CA HIS A 282 15.80 10.39 -6.15
C HIS A 282 17.28 10.15 -5.82
N PRO A 283 17.82 8.93 -6.02
CA PRO A 283 19.15 8.59 -5.52
C PRO A 283 20.30 9.41 -6.15
N ILE A 284 20.12 9.89 -7.38
CA ILE A 284 21.13 10.68 -8.10
C ILE A 284 20.85 12.19 -7.95
N ALA A 285 19.65 12.64 -8.32
CA ALA A 285 19.30 14.05 -8.31
C ALA A 285 19.09 14.62 -6.90
N GLN A 286 18.92 13.76 -5.89
CA GLN A 286 18.73 14.12 -4.48
C GLN A 286 17.53 15.04 -4.21
N VAL A 287 16.53 15.00 -5.09
CA VAL A 287 15.25 15.71 -4.96
C VAL A 287 14.15 14.76 -4.52
N PHE A 288 13.15 15.27 -3.83
CA PHE A 288 11.95 14.52 -3.51
C PHE A 288 11.06 14.39 -4.75
N GLN A 289 10.55 13.19 -4.99
CA GLN A 289 9.67 12.89 -6.12
C GLN A 289 8.45 12.11 -5.63
N ILE A 290 7.26 12.60 -5.96
CA ILE A 290 6.04 11.81 -5.89
C ILE A 290 6.08 10.81 -7.04
N ARG A 291 5.95 9.53 -6.72
CA ARG A 291 6.10 8.43 -7.68
C ARG A 291 4.76 7.90 -8.18
N ASN A 292 3.77 7.89 -7.34
CA ASN A 292 2.41 7.56 -7.73
C ASN A 292 1.72 8.76 -8.41
N HIS A 293 0.50 8.55 -8.88
CA HIS A 293 -0.33 9.60 -9.49
C HIS A 293 -1.48 9.95 -8.53
N PRO A 294 -1.32 11.00 -7.69
CA PRO A 294 -2.37 11.39 -6.76
C PRO A 294 -3.71 11.64 -7.46
N ALA A 295 -4.78 11.04 -6.94
CA ALA A 295 -6.10 11.12 -7.56
C ALA A 295 -6.70 12.54 -7.62
N ASP A 296 -6.18 13.47 -6.82
CA ASP A 296 -6.54 14.90 -6.87
C ASP A 296 -5.76 15.68 -7.94
N GLY A 297 -4.87 15.03 -8.70
CA GLY A 297 -4.03 15.66 -9.71
C GLY A 297 -2.79 16.39 -9.15
N ALA A 298 -2.66 16.50 -7.82
CA ALA A 298 -1.55 17.10 -7.10
C ALA A 298 -1.44 16.50 -5.70
N GLU A 299 -0.32 16.75 -5.02
CA GLU A 299 -0.16 16.37 -3.61
C GLU A 299 -1.25 17.04 -2.75
N ARG A 300 -2.01 16.22 -2.04
CA ARG A 300 -2.95 16.71 -1.01
C ARG A 300 -2.19 16.96 0.29
N PRO A 301 -2.29 18.17 0.90
CA PRO A 301 -1.80 18.37 2.25
C PRO A 301 -2.54 17.45 3.24
N VAL A 302 -1.78 16.67 4.01
CA VAL A 302 -2.26 15.68 5.01
C VAL A 302 -1.76 16.01 6.40
N VAL A 303 -2.33 15.37 7.43
CA VAL A 303 -2.03 15.66 8.84
C VAL A 303 -0.86 14.84 9.39
N SER A 304 -0.51 13.73 8.74
CA SER A 304 0.58 12.84 9.15
C SER A 304 1.07 12.01 7.97
N GLY A 305 2.27 11.45 8.11
CA GLY A 305 2.85 10.48 7.18
C GLY A 305 3.78 9.51 7.91
N TRP A 306 4.21 8.48 7.19
CA TRP A 306 5.28 7.58 7.59
C TRP A 306 6.51 7.84 6.73
N ALA A 307 7.63 8.14 7.37
CA ALA A 307 8.89 8.48 6.72
C ALA A 307 9.97 7.45 7.01
N VAL A 308 10.82 7.21 6.03
CA VAL A 308 12.07 6.46 6.18
C VAL A 308 13.20 7.46 6.21
N THR A 309 14.02 7.40 7.26
CA THR A 309 15.22 8.24 7.40
C THR A 309 16.46 7.38 7.50
N VAL A 310 17.55 7.87 6.95
CA VAL A 310 18.88 7.27 7.07
C VAL A 310 19.79 8.26 7.80
N ASP A 311 20.40 7.82 8.90
CA ASP A 311 21.41 8.60 9.58
C ASP A 311 22.69 8.58 8.72
N GLU A 312 23.22 9.73 8.35
CA GLU A 312 24.53 9.83 7.70
C GLU A 312 25.63 9.84 8.80
N PRO A 313 26.75 9.16 8.56
CA PRO A 313 27.84 9.07 9.50
C PRO A 313 28.53 10.42 9.78
#